data_d548327113155a52f84899c6d2300bfc
#
_entry.id   d548327113155a52f84899c6d2300bfc
#
_cell.length_a   1.000
_cell.length_b   1.000
_cell.length_c   1.000
_cell.angle_alpha   90.00
_cell.angle_beta   90.00
_cell.angle_gamma   90.00
#
_symmetry.space_group_name_H-M   'P 1'
#
loop_
_entity.id
_entity.type
_entity.pdbx_description
1 polymer ?
#
loop_
_entity_poly.entity_id
_entity_poly.type
_entity_poly.pdbx_seq_one_letter_code
_entity_poly.pdbx_strand_id
1 'polypeptide(L)'
;MTPDALTAYLHEQIPLTRAMDLRVLRSEAGLAEISAPLAPNRNPHHTVFGGSLATLGIVCGWLLLNQALAAEGLDAQLVVHNSDCEFIAPADDTFVATTTMPLEEWPRFLAMLRRRGRARITVVTEIRVRDQRVLEHRGSYVASVTARAG
;
A
#
# COMPACT_ATOMS: atom_id res chain seq x y z
N MET A 1 14.09 -0.53 -7.94
CA MET A 1 14.02 0.95 -7.91
C MET A 1 14.33 1.45 -6.51
N THR A 2 15.00 2.59 -6.41
CA THR A 2 15.28 3.24 -5.12
C THR A 2 13.98 3.77 -4.49
N PRO A 3 13.95 4.03 -3.18
CA PRO A 3 12.81 4.69 -2.55
C PRO A 3 12.43 6.01 -3.20
N ASP A 4 13.41 6.84 -3.59
CA ASP A 4 13.13 8.12 -4.27
C ASP A 4 12.51 7.90 -5.65
N ALA A 5 12.99 6.92 -6.41
CA ALA A 5 12.40 6.59 -7.71
C ALA A 5 10.97 6.06 -7.57
N LEU A 6 10.71 5.26 -6.55
CA LEU A 6 9.36 4.77 -6.25
C LEU A 6 8.43 5.90 -5.81
N THR A 7 8.93 6.84 -5.04
CA THR A 7 8.16 8.04 -4.66
C THR A 7 7.74 8.83 -5.90
N ALA A 8 8.68 9.08 -6.81
CA ALA A 8 8.39 9.77 -8.07
C ALA A 8 7.39 9.00 -8.92
N TYR A 9 7.54 7.69 -9.00
CA TYR A 9 6.62 6.80 -9.71
C TYR A 9 5.20 6.89 -9.15
N LEU A 10 5.05 6.81 -7.82
CA LEU A 10 3.74 6.92 -7.18
C LEU A 10 3.11 8.29 -7.43
N HIS A 11 3.89 9.37 -7.31
CA HIS A 11 3.39 10.73 -7.56
C HIS A 11 2.87 10.90 -8.98
N GLU A 12 3.49 10.24 -9.95
CA GLU A 12 3.09 10.30 -11.35
C GLU A 12 1.87 9.42 -11.64
N GLN A 13 1.89 8.17 -11.15
CA GLN A 13 0.84 7.18 -11.45
C GLN A 13 -0.42 7.38 -10.62
N ILE A 14 -0.28 7.90 -9.41
CA ILE A 14 -1.38 8.17 -8.49
C ILE A 14 -1.22 9.62 -8.00
N PRO A 15 -1.70 10.62 -8.77
CA PRO A 15 -1.45 12.04 -8.45
C PRO A 15 -1.87 12.47 -7.04
N LEU A 16 -2.86 11.80 -6.45
CA LEU A 16 -3.26 12.04 -5.05
C LEU A 16 -2.08 11.86 -4.08
N THR A 17 -1.17 10.93 -4.35
CA THR A 17 -0.02 10.70 -3.48
C THR A 17 0.95 11.88 -3.47
N ARG A 18 1.01 12.63 -4.57
CA ARG A 18 1.77 13.88 -4.62
C ARG A 18 1.14 14.94 -3.71
N ALA A 19 -0.18 15.10 -3.78
CA ALA A 19 -0.91 16.05 -2.94
C ALA A 19 -0.77 15.74 -1.45
N MET A 20 -0.64 14.46 -1.10
CA MET A 20 -0.39 14.01 0.26
C MET A 20 1.06 14.18 0.71
N ASP A 21 1.96 14.51 -0.20
CA ASP A 21 3.41 14.49 0.01
C ASP A 21 3.88 13.12 0.54
N LEU A 22 3.31 12.05 -0.02
CA LEU A 22 3.67 10.69 0.31
C LEU A 22 5.11 10.40 -0.09
N ARG A 23 5.86 9.68 0.75
CA ARG A 23 7.24 9.27 0.48
C ARG A 23 7.43 7.80 0.78
N VAL A 24 8.09 7.11 -0.14
CA VAL A 24 8.55 5.74 0.09
C VAL A 24 9.81 5.80 0.93
N LEU A 25 9.79 5.12 2.08
CA LEU A 25 10.95 5.02 2.97
C LEU A 25 11.75 3.75 2.70
N ARG A 26 11.06 2.63 2.52
CA ARG A 26 11.65 1.32 2.25
C ARG A 26 10.75 0.53 1.31
N SER A 27 11.37 -0.17 0.38
CA SER A 27 10.70 -1.16 -0.47
C SER A 27 11.70 -2.28 -0.71
N GLU A 28 11.49 -3.38 -0.02
CA GLU A 28 12.35 -4.56 -0.04
C GLU A 28 11.50 -5.80 -0.29
N ALA A 29 12.15 -6.93 -0.53
CA ALA A 29 11.42 -8.20 -0.65
C ALA A 29 10.63 -8.45 0.65
N GLY A 30 9.31 -8.45 0.53
CA GLY A 30 8.43 -8.74 1.66
C GLY A 30 8.13 -7.58 2.60
N LEU A 31 8.60 -6.36 2.29
CA LEU A 31 8.37 -5.19 3.16
C LEU A 31 8.18 -3.92 2.33
N ALA A 32 7.13 -3.15 2.66
CA ALA A 32 6.96 -1.78 2.18
C ALA A 32 6.71 -0.85 3.36
N GLU A 33 7.35 0.31 3.35
CA GLU A 33 7.17 1.34 4.35
C GLU A 33 7.08 2.69 3.66
N ILE A 34 6.01 3.43 3.92
CA ILE A 34 5.75 4.74 3.34
C ILE A 34 5.29 5.71 4.41
N SER A 35 5.48 7.00 4.18
CA SER A 35 5.10 8.04 5.12
C SER A 35 4.39 9.19 4.44
N ALA A 36 3.69 10.00 5.23
CA ALA A 36 3.17 11.27 4.81
C ALA A 36 3.15 12.25 5.99
N PRO A 37 3.35 13.56 5.74
CA PRO A 37 3.35 14.55 6.80
C PRO A 37 1.93 14.99 7.18
N LEU A 38 1.78 15.56 8.36
CA LEU A 38 0.49 16.06 8.84
C LEU A 38 -0.05 17.20 7.99
N ALA A 39 0.78 18.18 7.63
CA ALA A 39 0.31 19.46 7.09
C ALA A 39 -0.64 19.35 5.88
N PRO A 40 -0.30 18.64 4.78
CA PRO A 40 -1.23 18.51 3.65
C PRO A 40 -2.37 17.52 3.90
N ASN A 41 -2.35 16.80 5.02
CA ASN A 41 -3.30 15.71 5.33
C ASN A 41 -4.15 15.99 6.56
N ARG A 42 -4.11 17.23 7.06
CA ARG A 42 -4.81 17.58 8.31
C ARG A 42 -6.31 17.75 8.11
N ASN A 43 -7.05 17.47 9.17
CA ASN A 43 -8.46 17.81 9.32
C ASN A 43 -8.62 19.15 10.11
N PRO A 44 -9.87 19.64 10.34
CA PRO A 44 -10.08 20.88 11.09
C PRO A 44 -9.62 20.80 12.54
N HIS A 45 -9.37 19.63 13.10
CA HIS A 45 -8.94 19.41 14.48
C HIS A 45 -7.42 19.31 14.62
N HIS A 46 -6.65 19.57 13.53
CA HIS A 46 -5.20 19.50 13.50
C HIS A 46 -4.64 18.09 13.74
N THR A 47 -5.41 17.08 13.37
CA THR A 47 -4.95 15.69 13.28
C THR A 47 -5.06 15.23 11.84
N VAL A 48 -4.51 14.05 11.53
CA VAL A 48 -4.57 13.52 10.17
C VAL A 48 -6.00 13.13 9.83
N PHE A 49 -6.47 13.62 8.67
CA PHE A 49 -7.78 13.25 8.13
C PHE A 49 -7.85 11.72 7.94
N GLY A 50 -8.95 11.11 8.37
CA GLY A 50 -9.15 9.66 8.26
C GLY A 50 -9.02 9.12 6.84
N GLY A 51 -9.45 9.90 5.85
CA GLY A 51 -9.28 9.55 4.44
C GLY A 51 -7.82 9.47 4.00
N SER A 52 -6.95 10.34 4.54
CA SER A 52 -5.51 10.28 4.28
C SER A 52 -4.86 9.05 4.93
N LEU A 53 -5.28 8.72 6.15
CA LEU A 53 -4.83 7.48 6.82
C LEU A 53 -5.23 6.24 6.01
N ALA A 54 -6.50 6.16 5.60
CA ALA A 54 -6.99 5.04 4.80
C ALA A 54 -6.26 4.93 3.46
N THR A 55 -6.02 6.06 2.78
CA THR A 55 -5.28 6.09 1.52
C THR A 55 -3.86 5.59 1.70
N LEU A 56 -3.16 6.01 2.76
CA LEU A 56 -1.80 5.54 3.02
C LEU A 56 -1.78 4.03 3.22
N GLY A 57 -2.75 3.48 3.95
CA GLY A 57 -2.90 2.03 4.13
C GLY A 57 -3.10 1.30 2.81
N ILE A 58 -4.00 1.79 1.96
CA ILE A 58 -4.27 1.20 0.64
C ILE A 58 -3.02 1.23 -0.24
N VAL A 59 -2.34 2.37 -0.31
CA VAL A 59 -1.18 2.54 -1.18
C VAL A 59 0.00 1.68 -0.70
N CYS A 60 0.20 1.55 0.61
CA CYS A 60 1.30 0.75 1.16
C CYS A 60 1.16 -0.72 0.78
N GLY A 61 -0.02 -1.31 0.97
CA GLY A 61 -0.30 -2.68 0.55
C GLY A 61 -0.19 -2.86 -0.96
N TRP A 62 -0.70 -1.90 -1.72
CA TRP A 62 -0.59 -1.90 -3.17
C TRP A 62 0.87 -1.87 -3.64
N LEU A 63 1.70 -1.02 -3.04
CA LEU A 63 3.12 -0.92 -3.39
C LEU A 63 3.85 -2.23 -3.14
N LEU A 64 3.63 -2.84 -1.96
CA LEU A 64 4.24 -4.12 -1.62
C LEU A 64 3.93 -5.18 -2.68
N LEU A 65 2.65 -5.34 -2.99
CA LEU A 65 2.19 -6.37 -3.93
C LEU A 65 2.64 -6.06 -5.36
N ASN A 66 2.58 -4.79 -5.78
CA ASN A 66 2.99 -4.37 -7.11
C ASN A 66 4.47 -4.65 -7.36
N GLN A 67 5.34 -4.34 -6.39
CA GLN A 67 6.77 -4.61 -6.49
C GLN A 67 7.06 -6.11 -6.46
N ALA A 68 6.34 -6.86 -5.65
CA ALA A 68 6.50 -8.32 -5.57
C ALA A 68 6.08 -9.00 -6.88
N LEU A 69 4.98 -8.57 -7.49
CA LEU A 69 4.54 -9.08 -8.80
C LEU A 69 5.55 -8.75 -9.90
N ALA A 70 6.10 -7.54 -9.90
CA ALA A 70 7.13 -7.15 -10.85
C ALA A 70 8.39 -8.02 -10.72
N ALA A 71 8.79 -8.33 -9.48
CA ALA A 71 9.93 -9.22 -9.20
C ALA A 71 9.71 -10.65 -9.71
N GLU A 72 8.45 -11.09 -9.78
CA GLU A 72 8.08 -12.39 -10.38
C GLU A 72 7.95 -12.33 -11.91
N GLY A 73 8.21 -11.18 -12.52
CA GLY A 73 8.05 -10.98 -13.95
C GLY A 73 6.61 -10.97 -14.44
N LEU A 74 5.67 -10.72 -13.54
CA LEU A 74 4.24 -10.68 -13.86
C LEU A 74 3.78 -9.25 -14.13
N ASP A 75 3.22 -9.03 -15.31
CA ASP A 75 2.55 -7.79 -15.66
C ASP A 75 1.07 -7.93 -15.34
N ALA A 76 0.66 -7.39 -14.22
CA ALA A 76 -0.70 -7.53 -13.68
C ALA A 76 -1.28 -6.18 -13.33
N GLN A 77 -2.58 -6.02 -13.60
CA GLN A 77 -3.35 -4.94 -12.99
C GLN A 77 -3.65 -5.33 -11.54
N LEU A 78 -3.38 -4.42 -10.63
CA LEU A 78 -3.60 -4.65 -9.21
C LEU A 78 -4.52 -3.55 -8.68
N VAL A 79 -5.67 -3.96 -8.15
CA VAL A 79 -6.65 -3.01 -7.61
C VAL A 79 -7.11 -3.45 -6.23
N VAL A 80 -7.45 -2.48 -5.38
CA VAL A 80 -8.07 -2.78 -4.09
C VAL A 80 -9.51 -3.23 -4.34
N HIS A 81 -9.89 -4.32 -3.68
CA HIS A 81 -11.24 -4.88 -3.74
C HIS A 81 -12.03 -4.58 -2.46
N ASN A 82 -11.38 -4.70 -1.33
CA ASN A 82 -11.97 -4.41 -0.03
C ASN A 82 -10.96 -3.70 0.85
N SER A 83 -11.41 -2.72 1.63
CA SER A 83 -10.55 -1.91 2.48
C SER A 83 -11.26 -1.69 3.81
N ASP A 84 -10.72 -2.30 4.87
CA ASP A 84 -11.21 -2.15 6.23
C ASP A 84 -10.20 -1.39 7.08
N CYS A 85 -10.65 -0.33 7.75
CA CYS A 85 -9.82 0.46 8.63
C CYS A 85 -10.35 0.40 10.06
N GLU A 86 -9.46 0.11 11.00
CA GLU A 86 -9.70 0.33 12.41
C GLU A 86 -8.91 1.57 12.83
N PHE A 87 -9.62 2.65 13.17
CA PHE A 87 -9.02 3.91 13.63
C PHE A 87 -8.80 3.81 15.13
N ILE A 88 -7.54 3.68 15.54
CA ILE A 88 -7.16 3.33 16.92
C ILE A 88 -6.96 4.57 17.77
N ALA A 89 -6.28 5.59 17.22
CA ALA A 89 -5.96 6.83 17.94
C ALA A 89 -5.80 7.99 16.95
N PRO A 90 -6.00 9.26 17.42
CA PRO A 90 -5.70 10.40 16.58
C PRO A 90 -4.23 10.46 16.21
N ALA A 91 -3.95 10.82 14.96
CA ALA A 91 -2.60 11.01 14.45
C ALA A 91 -2.30 12.50 14.38
N ASP A 92 -1.27 12.97 15.09
CA ASP A 92 -0.96 14.40 15.24
C ASP A 92 0.42 14.80 14.70
N ASP A 93 1.04 13.96 13.89
CA ASP A 93 2.36 14.20 13.30
C ASP A 93 2.51 13.33 12.05
N THR A 94 3.71 13.30 11.47
CA THR A 94 4.06 12.41 10.36
C THR A 94 3.63 10.98 10.69
N PHE A 95 2.93 10.36 9.76
CA PHE A 95 2.41 9.01 9.93
C PHE A 95 3.10 8.05 8.95
N VAL A 96 3.42 6.86 9.45
CA VAL A 96 4.22 5.86 8.74
C VAL A 96 3.42 4.57 8.63
N ALA A 97 3.25 4.08 7.41
CA ALA A 97 2.58 2.81 7.12
C ALA A 97 3.62 1.75 6.84
N THR A 98 3.43 0.57 7.38
CA THR A 98 4.29 -0.60 7.16
C THR A 98 3.42 -1.80 6.80
N THR A 99 3.75 -2.46 5.70
CA THR A 99 3.11 -3.70 5.25
C THR A 99 4.16 -4.78 5.07
N THR A 100 3.93 -5.95 5.65
CA THR A 100 4.77 -7.13 5.44
C THR A 100 4.01 -8.17 4.63
N MET A 101 4.75 -8.92 3.79
CA MET A 101 4.16 -9.94 2.94
C MET A 101 3.63 -11.10 3.80
N PRO A 102 2.35 -11.52 3.59
CA PRO A 102 1.83 -12.72 4.23
C PRO A 102 2.47 -13.95 3.57
N LEU A 103 3.46 -14.53 4.25
CA LEU A 103 4.33 -15.57 3.68
C LEU A 103 3.59 -16.88 3.33
N GLU A 104 2.50 -17.19 4.03
CA GLU A 104 1.71 -18.40 3.75
C GLU A 104 0.79 -18.20 2.55
N GLU A 105 0.19 -17.04 2.41
CA GLU A 105 -0.79 -16.73 1.36
C GLU A 105 -0.13 -16.41 0.03
N TRP A 106 1.06 -15.83 0.03
CA TRP A 106 1.73 -15.37 -1.18
C TRP A 106 1.94 -16.48 -2.22
N PRO A 107 2.47 -17.68 -1.86
CA PRO A 107 2.64 -18.75 -2.85
C PRO A 107 1.33 -19.23 -3.47
N ARG A 108 0.26 -19.31 -2.68
CA ARG A 108 -1.06 -19.70 -3.18
C ARG A 108 -1.64 -18.66 -4.12
N PHE A 109 -1.47 -17.40 -3.78
CA PHE A 109 -1.89 -16.28 -4.62
C PHE A 109 -1.18 -16.32 -5.98
N LEU A 110 0.14 -16.50 -5.99
CA LEU A 110 0.92 -16.60 -7.22
C LEU A 110 0.49 -17.79 -8.08
N ALA A 111 0.30 -18.96 -7.47
CA ALA A 111 -0.12 -20.16 -8.16
C ALA A 111 -1.49 -19.97 -8.82
N MET A 112 -2.43 -19.34 -8.11
CA MET A 112 -3.76 -19.05 -8.64
C MET A 112 -3.69 -18.03 -9.78
N LEU A 113 -2.89 -16.97 -9.61
CA LEU A 113 -2.71 -15.93 -10.63
C LEU A 113 -2.13 -16.51 -11.93
N ARG A 114 -1.09 -17.36 -11.81
CA ARG A 114 -0.46 -18.01 -12.97
C ARG A 114 -1.39 -19.00 -13.65
N ARG A 115 -2.21 -19.71 -12.88
CA ARG A 115 -3.12 -20.73 -13.41
C ARG A 115 -4.38 -20.13 -14.03
N ARG A 116 -4.99 -19.15 -13.38
CA ARG A 116 -6.29 -18.59 -13.76
C ARG A 116 -6.25 -17.18 -14.32
N GLY A 117 -5.10 -16.52 -14.26
CA GLY A 117 -4.96 -15.13 -14.70
C GLY A 117 -5.56 -14.10 -13.75
N ARG A 118 -6.11 -14.53 -12.62
CA ARG A 118 -6.74 -13.66 -11.63
C ARG A 118 -6.64 -14.30 -10.25
N ALA A 119 -6.32 -13.48 -9.24
CA ALA A 119 -6.25 -13.94 -7.86
C ALA A 119 -6.43 -12.79 -6.89
N ARG A 120 -6.79 -13.11 -5.65
CA ARG A 120 -6.99 -12.16 -4.57
C ARG A 120 -6.08 -12.50 -3.40
N ILE A 121 -5.56 -11.45 -2.74
CA ILE A 121 -4.76 -11.58 -1.53
C ILE A 121 -5.13 -10.48 -0.56
N THR A 122 -5.11 -10.78 0.74
CA THR A 122 -5.35 -9.82 1.81
C THR A 122 -4.04 -9.53 2.50
N VAL A 123 -3.72 -8.25 2.69
CA VAL A 123 -2.56 -7.81 3.44
C VAL A 123 -2.98 -6.84 4.53
N VAL A 124 -2.23 -6.83 5.62
CA VAL A 124 -2.47 -5.94 6.76
C VAL A 124 -1.38 -4.89 6.80
N THR A 125 -1.81 -3.63 6.91
CA THR A 125 -0.92 -2.49 7.03
C THR A 125 -1.15 -1.82 8.37
N GLU A 126 -0.07 -1.56 9.08
CA GLU A 126 -0.09 -0.84 10.34
C GLU A 126 0.40 0.57 10.13
N ILE A 127 -0.31 1.58 10.65
CA ILE A 127 0.12 2.97 10.60
C ILE A 127 0.44 3.44 12.02
N ARG A 128 1.62 4.07 12.16
CA ARG A 128 2.12 4.60 13.42
C ARG A 128 2.46 6.08 13.31
N VAL A 129 2.25 6.79 14.41
CA VAL A 129 2.83 8.12 14.65
C VAL A 129 3.79 7.96 15.82
N ARG A 130 5.07 8.25 15.59
CA ARG A 130 6.13 7.89 16.53
C ARG A 130 6.04 6.39 16.84
N ASP A 131 5.90 5.99 18.06
CA ASP A 131 5.77 4.56 18.42
C ASP A 131 4.33 4.11 18.66
N GLN A 132 3.35 4.99 18.44
CA GLN A 132 1.94 4.67 18.69
C GLN A 132 1.23 4.22 17.43
N ARG A 133 0.54 3.08 17.50
CA ARG A 133 -0.38 2.65 16.45
C ARG A 133 -1.58 3.60 16.41
N VAL A 134 -1.89 4.09 15.21
CA VAL A 134 -3.04 4.98 15.00
C VAL A 134 -4.08 4.35 14.10
N LEU A 135 -3.70 3.38 13.28
CA LEU A 135 -4.62 2.68 12.38
C LEU A 135 -4.11 1.28 12.06
N GLU A 136 -5.03 0.35 11.91
CA GLU A 136 -4.81 -0.93 11.24
C GLU A 136 -5.68 -0.99 9.99
N HIS A 137 -5.07 -1.23 8.85
CA HIS A 137 -5.75 -1.39 7.57
C HIS A 137 -5.64 -2.84 7.12
N ARG A 138 -6.78 -3.43 6.78
CA ARG A 138 -6.85 -4.75 6.17
C ARG A 138 -7.39 -4.59 4.76
N GLY A 139 -6.56 -4.83 3.76
CA GLY A 139 -6.92 -4.66 2.36
C GLY A 139 -6.89 -5.95 1.59
N SER A 140 -7.96 -6.23 0.85
CA SER A 140 -7.99 -7.29 -0.16
C SER A 140 -7.73 -6.67 -1.52
N TYR A 141 -6.78 -7.23 -2.25
CA TYR A 141 -6.37 -6.76 -3.57
C TYR A 141 -6.58 -7.86 -4.60
N VAL A 142 -7.02 -7.48 -5.77
CA VAL A 142 -7.19 -8.40 -6.90
C VAL A 142 -6.16 -8.06 -7.96
N ALA A 143 -5.40 -9.06 -8.35
CA ALA A 143 -4.49 -8.99 -9.49
C ALA A 143 -5.10 -9.72 -10.69
N SER A 144 -4.95 -9.12 -11.87
CA SER A 144 -5.38 -9.71 -13.15
C SER A 144 -4.22 -9.60 -14.14
N VAL A 145 -3.77 -10.74 -14.64
CA VAL A 145 -2.75 -10.78 -15.68
C VAL A 145 -3.43 -10.50 -17.01
N THR A 146 -2.91 -9.52 -17.75
CA THR A 146 -3.40 -9.22 -19.08
C THR A 146 -3.19 -10.46 -19.95
N ALA A 147 -4.25 -10.98 -20.59
CA ALA A 147 -4.12 -12.06 -21.55
C ALA A 147 -3.16 -11.60 -22.64
N ARG A 148 -2.05 -12.32 -22.83
CA ARG A 148 -1.19 -12.06 -23.97
C ARG A 148 -2.02 -12.30 -25.23
N ALA A 149 -2.14 -11.26 -26.07
CA ALA A 149 -2.60 -11.45 -27.42
C ALA A 149 -1.68 -12.51 -28.05
N GLY A 150 -2.20 -13.69 -28.26
CA GLY A 150 -1.47 -14.83 -28.81
C GLY A 150 -1.01 -14.58 -30.21
#